data_8d410b0351056d373a1d833fd4c35bd5
#
_entry.id   8d410b0351056d373a1d833fd4c35bd5
#
_cell.length_a   1.000
_cell.length_b   1.000
_cell.length_c   1.000
_cell.angle_alpha   90.00
_cell.angle_beta   90.00
_cell.angle_gamma   90.00
#
_symmetry.space_group_name_H-M   'P 1'
#
loop_
_entity.id
_entity.type
_entity.pdbx_description
1 polymer ?
#
loop_
_entity_poly.entity_id
_entity_poly.type
_entity_poly.pdbx_seq_one_letter_code
_entity_poly.pdbx_strand_id
1 'polypeptide(L)'
;MSGVKSVQFLRSSVQPWLQISSRTLTQSGSSSSAAPAAQASSSSEPSATGLRSAQTKTFSIYRWNPDKAGDKPTMQNYEVDLNACGPMVLDALIKIKNEMDPSLTFRRSCREGICGSCAMNIGGVNTLACISKIDTSGKTTKIYPLPHMYVVKDLVPDMNHFYEQYRSIQPWLQRKDESSLGGGDKQLLQSTEDRAKLDGLYECILCACCSTSCPSYWWNGDRYLGPAVLMQAYRWIIDSRDQTTEARLDKLKDPFSVYRCHTIMNCTKTCPKGLNPGRAIAEIKKLLAGIAQKGEPGLEGTATITRA
;
A
#
# COMPACT_ATOMS: atom_id res chain seq x y z
N MET A 1 -12.34 -54.38 -9.32
CA MET A 1 -11.67 -54.19 -10.60
C MET A 1 -11.85 -52.69 -10.98
N SER A 2 -11.12 -51.88 -10.48
CA SER A 2 -9.87 -51.12 -10.67
C SER A 2 -9.74 -50.59 -12.10
N GLY A 3 -9.85 -49.31 -12.25
CA GLY A 3 -9.57 -48.55 -13.47
C GLY A 3 -9.09 -47.14 -13.09
N VAL A 4 -7.80 -47.03 -12.75
CA VAL A 4 -7.10 -45.75 -12.55
C VAL A 4 -6.80 -45.16 -13.93
N LYS A 5 -7.36 -44.00 -14.27
CA LYS A 5 -6.99 -43.21 -15.44
C LYS A 5 -5.89 -42.24 -15.08
N SER A 6 -4.71 -42.48 -15.61
CA SER A 6 -3.54 -41.59 -15.57
C SER A 6 -3.79 -40.30 -16.36
N VAL A 7 -3.56 -39.17 -15.68
CA VAL A 7 -3.56 -37.83 -16.31
C VAL A 7 -2.15 -37.53 -16.79
N GLN A 8 -1.98 -37.43 -18.12
CA GLN A 8 -0.75 -36.98 -18.75
C GLN A 8 -0.59 -35.47 -18.60
N PHE A 9 0.51 -35.05 -17.98
CA PHE A 9 0.96 -33.65 -17.95
C PHE A 9 1.57 -33.28 -19.32
N LEU A 10 0.93 -32.36 -20.02
CA LEU A 10 1.50 -31.69 -21.19
C LEU A 10 2.54 -30.66 -20.70
N ARG A 11 3.79 -30.93 -21.05
CA ARG A 11 4.90 -29.97 -20.91
C ARG A 11 4.75 -28.88 -21.96
N SER A 12 4.46 -27.65 -21.56
CA SER A 12 4.58 -26.48 -22.42
C SER A 12 6.05 -26.01 -22.46
N SER A 13 6.57 -25.96 -23.67
CA SER A 13 7.89 -25.47 -24.02
C SER A 13 8.02 -23.97 -23.78
N VAL A 14 8.96 -23.58 -22.92
CA VAL A 14 9.36 -22.18 -22.73
C VAL A 14 10.39 -21.84 -23.81
N GLN A 15 10.07 -20.89 -24.68
CA GLN A 15 11.00 -20.31 -25.64
C GLN A 15 11.91 -19.28 -24.97
N PRO A 16 13.21 -19.22 -25.33
CA PRO A 16 14.13 -18.23 -24.79
C PRO A 16 14.00 -16.89 -25.52
N TRP A 17 13.93 -15.81 -24.76
CA TRP A 17 13.87 -14.43 -25.24
C TRP A 17 15.27 -13.92 -25.62
N LEU A 18 15.38 -13.54 -26.87
CA LEU A 18 16.18 -12.57 -27.62
C LEU A 18 17.40 -11.91 -26.93
N GLN A 19 18.53 -12.15 -27.61
CA GLN A 19 19.77 -11.39 -27.54
C GLN A 19 19.59 -9.92 -27.93
N ILE A 20 19.99 -9.01 -27.04
CA ILE A 20 20.12 -7.58 -27.35
C ILE A 20 21.49 -7.33 -27.93
N SER A 21 21.52 -6.94 -29.21
CA SER A 21 22.70 -6.55 -29.96
C SER A 21 23.28 -5.22 -29.43
N SER A 22 24.56 -5.26 -29.04
CA SER A 22 25.35 -4.08 -28.68
C SER A 22 25.67 -3.26 -29.93
N ARG A 23 25.14 -2.06 -30.05
CA ARG A 23 25.59 -1.06 -31.03
C ARG A 23 26.64 -0.17 -30.38
N THR A 24 27.84 -0.25 -30.91
CA THR A 24 28.97 0.63 -30.67
C THR A 24 28.68 2.02 -31.17
N LEU A 25 28.73 3.02 -30.29
CA LEU A 25 28.68 4.43 -30.66
C LEU A 25 30.10 4.95 -30.74
N THR A 26 30.52 5.32 -31.95
CA THR A 26 31.75 6.04 -32.28
C THR A 26 31.69 7.47 -31.72
N GLN A 27 32.72 7.82 -30.96
CA GLN A 27 32.99 9.19 -30.51
C GLN A 27 33.47 10.05 -31.66
N SER A 28 32.81 11.17 -31.92
CA SER A 28 33.35 12.30 -32.66
C SER A 28 33.78 13.39 -31.69
N GLY A 29 35.08 13.69 -31.71
CA GLY A 29 35.65 14.77 -30.90
C GLY A 29 35.31 16.16 -31.40
N SER A 30 35.18 17.10 -30.51
CA SER A 30 35.36 18.52 -30.77
C SER A 30 36.04 19.18 -29.57
N SER A 31 37.11 19.79 -29.86
CA SER A 31 38.00 20.62 -29.03
C SER A 31 37.29 21.91 -28.58
N SER A 32 37.49 22.38 -27.34
CA SER A 32 38.10 23.69 -27.08
C SER A 32 37.90 24.21 -25.66
N SER A 33 38.92 24.79 -25.23
CA SER A 33 39.20 25.95 -24.38
C SER A 33 39.15 25.77 -22.87
N ALA A 34 40.38 25.83 -22.35
CA ALA A 34 40.73 25.99 -20.95
C ALA A 34 40.31 27.40 -20.43
N ALA A 35 39.71 27.45 -19.25
CA ALA A 35 39.59 28.61 -18.42
C ALA A 35 40.50 28.47 -17.18
N PRO A 36 41.04 29.58 -16.63
CA PRO A 36 42.23 29.54 -15.75
C PRO A 36 41.93 29.12 -14.34
N ALA A 37 42.93 28.47 -13.74
CA ALA A 37 43.00 28.04 -12.35
C ALA A 37 42.82 29.23 -11.38
N ALA A 38 41.77 29.16 -10.53
CA ALA A 38 41.65 30.00 -9.36
C ALA A 38 42.46 29.37 -8.23
N GLN A 39 43.31 30.18 -7.64
CA GLN A 39 44.21 29.88 -6.53
C GLN A 39 43.41 29.48 -5.28
N ALA A 40 43.78 28.35 -4.69
CA ALA A 40 43.26 27.89 -3.43
C ALA A 40 43.79 28.80 -2.31
N SER A 41 42.91 29.55 -1.68
CA SER A 41 43.15 30.18 -0.39
C SER A 41 43.01 29.14 0.71
N SER A 42 44.08 28.95 1.47
CA SER A 42 44.11 28.19 2.71
C SER A 42 43.12 28.78 3.70
N SER A 43 42.06 28.02 4.05
CA SER A 43 41.20 28.36 5.16
C SER A 43 41.14 27.22 6.15
N SER A 44 41.65 27.52 7.32
CA SER A 44 41.26 27.11 8.67
C SER A 44 40.53 25.76 8.81
N GLU A 45 41.14 24.87 9.52
CA GLU A 45 40.57 23.69 10.14
C GLU A 45 39.27 24.06 10.89
N PRO A 46 38.18 23.29 10.73
CA PRO A 46 37.03 23.43 11.61
C PRO A 46 37.39 22.78 12.95
N SER A 47 37.56 23.63 13.94
CA SER A 47 37.72 23.28 15.34
C SER A 47 36.58 22.41 15.86
N ALA A 48 36.96 21.43 16.69
CA ALA A 48 36.20 20.81 17.75
C ALA A 48 34.79 20.34 17.41
N THR A 49 34.69 19.09 16.99
CA THR A 49 33.51 18.23 17.23
C THR A 49 33.21 18.21 18.73
N GLY A 50 32.35 19.10 19.18
CA GLY A 50 31.66 18.91 20.45
C GLY A 50 30.99 17.53 20.39
N LEU A 51 31.37 16.63 21.31
CA LEU A 51 30.73 15.35 21.51
C LEU A 51 29.23 15.63 21.72
N ARG A 52 28.40 15.44 20.66
CA ARG A 52 26.96 15.39 20.83
C ARG A 52 26.70 14.20 21.74
N SER A 53 26.08 14.44 22.89
CA SER A 53 25.65 13.37 23.79
C SER A 53 24.91 12.31 22.99
N ALA A 54 25.31 11.05 23.15
CA ALA A 54 24.67 9.93 22.44
C ALA A 54 23.17 9.94 22.74
N GLN A 55 22.35 10.23 21.75
CA GLN A 55 20.89 10.23 21.88
C GLN A 55 20.40 8.82 21.53
N THR A 56 20.40 7.93 22.54
CA THR A 56 19.97 6.54 22.37
C THR A 56 18.46 6.41 22.50
N LYS A 57 17.83 5.65 21.58
CA LYS A 57 16.41 5.32 21.59
C LYS A 57 16.22 3.81 21.64
N THR A 58 15.36 3.33 22.54
CA THR A 58 14.99 1.92 22.64
C THR A 58 13.76 1.62 21.80
N PHE A 59 13.88 0.63 20.92
CA PHE A 59 12.77 0.03 20.17
C PHE A 59 12.48 -1.36 20.71
N SER A 60 11.23 -1.63 21.08
CA SER A 60 10.75 -2.95 21.48
C SER A 60 9.98 -3.54 20.32
N ILE A 61 10.54 -4.54 19.66
CA ILE A 61 10.04 -5.08 18.40
C ILE A 61 9.49 -6.49 18.60
N TYR A 62 8.30 -6.74 18.06
CA TYR A 62 7.70 -8.08 18.03
C TYR A 62 8.55 -9.02 17.17
N ARG A 63 8.88 -10.18 17.73
CA ARG A 63 9.67 -11.23 17.10
C ARG A 63 8.94 -12.56 17.18
N TRP A 64 8.85 -13.24 16.07
CA TRP A 64 8.35 -14.60 15.96
C TRP A 64 8.91 -15.27 14.70
N ASN A 65 9.37 -16.52 14.85
CA ASN A 65 9.94 -17.31 13.77
C ASN A 65 9.16 -18.60 13.56
N PRO A 66 8.45 -18.81 12.43
CA PRO A 66 7.70 -20.01 12.13
C PRO A 66 8.60 -21.25 11.94
N ASP A 67 9.89 -21.05 11.59
CA ASP A 67 10.83 -22.15 11.33
C ASP A 67 11.26 -22.89 12.63
N LYS A 68 10.95 -22.29 13.79
CA LYS A 68 11.23 -22.88 15.11
C LYS A 68 9.96 -23.47 15.69
N ALA A 69 9.87 -24.81 15.71
CA ALA A 69 8.73 -25.49 16.29
C ALA A 69 8.57 -25.12 17.78
N GLY A 70 7.36 -24.69 18.17
CA GLY A 70 7.05 -24.28 19.54
C GLY A 70 7.51 -22.87 19.91
N ASP A 71 8.09 -22.09 18.99
CA ASP A 71 8.46 -20.70 19.23
C ASP A 71 7.23 -19.84 19.56
N LYS A 72 7.31 -19.07 20.63
CA LYS A 72 6.24 -18.14 21.03
C LYS A 72 6.66 -16.72 20.69
N PRO A 73 5.69 -15.86 20.30
CA PRO A 73 5.97 -14.46 20.08
C PRO A 73 6.63 -13.79 21.29
N THR A 74 7.67 -13.02 21.05
CA THR A 74 8.42 -12.28 22.08
C THR A 74 8.60 -10.84 21.68
N MET A 75 8.95 -9.97 22.66
CA MET A 75 9.35 -8.59 22.39
C MET A 75 10.84 -8.46 22.63
N GLN A 76 11.58 -8.09 21.62
CA GLN A 76 13.03 -7.88 21.70
C GLN A 76 13.34 -6.38 21.68
N ASN A 77 14.21 -5.94 22.58
CA ASN A 77 14.63 -4.54 22.70
C ASN A 77 15.92 -4.32 21.92
N TYR A 78 15.96 -3.20 21.18
CA TYR A 78 17.13 -2.74 20.45
C TYR A 78 17.40 -1.28 20.81
N GLU A 79 18.64 -0.96 21.14
CA GLU A 79 19.08 0.39 21.44
C GLU A 79 19.76 0.97 20.20
N VAL A 80 19.23 2.06 19.67
CA VAL A 80 19.70 2.70 18.44
C VAL A 80 20.19 4.11 18.76
N ASP A 81 21.42 4.41 18.36
CA ASP A 81 21.94 5.77 18.38
C ASP A 81 21.29 6.60 17.27
N LEU A 82 20.49 7.60 17.67
CA LEU A 82 19.78 8.48 16.76
C LEU A 82 20.69 9.44 16.00
N ASN A 83 21.89 9.72 16.51
CA ASN A 83 22.87 10.57 15.81
C ASN A 83 23.41 9.88 14.54
N ALA A 84 23.43 8.55 14.53
CA ALA A 84 23.86 7.71 13.41
C ALA A 84 22.68 7.04 12.67
N CYS A 85 21.47 7.57 12.81
CA CYS A 85 20.24 7.02 12.23
C CYS A 85 19.45 8.11 11.51
N GLY A 86 18.75 7.75 10.45
CA GLY A 86 17.78 8.66 9.82
C GLY A 86 16.56 8.92 10.72
N PRO A 87 15.73 9.93 10.39
CA PRO A 87 14.69 10.44 11.29
C PRO A 87 13.43 9.56 11.35
N MET A 88 13.29 8.56 10.45
CA MET A 88 12.09 7.75 10.35
C MET A 88 12.25 6.39 11.03
N VAL A 89 11.14 5.84 11.51
CA VAL A 89 11.11 4.49 12.12
C VAL A 89 11.66 3.43 11.17
N LEU A 90 11.41 3.56 9.86
CA LEU A 90 11.98 2.64 8.87
C LEU A 90 13.51 2.68 8.85
N ASP A 91 14.11 3.85 9.03
CA ASP A 91 15.58 3.99 9.06
C ASP A 91 16.16 3.23 10.24
N ALA A 92 15.52 3.33 11.42
CA ALA A 92 15.90 2.55 12.59
C ALA A 92 15.76 1.04 12.36
N LEU A 93 14.68 0.58 11.74
CA LEU A 93 14.48 -0.84 11.41
C LEU A 93 15.57 -1.35 10.44
N ILE A 94 15.94 -0.55 9.45
CA ILE A 94 17.00 -0.90 8.49
C ILE A 94 18.35 -0.96 9.20
N LYS A 95 18.64 0.02 10.07
CA LYS A 95 19.88 0.04 10.88
C LYS A 95 19.97 -1.18 11.79
N ILE A 96 18.89 -1.50 12.51
CA ILE A 96 18.84 -2.71 13.36
C ILE A 96 19.11 -3.97 12.51
N LYS A 97 18.45 -4.11 11.37
CA LYS A 97 18.64 -5.29 10.50
C LYS A 97 20.05 -5.40 9.95
N ASN A 98 20.68 -4.29 9.59
CA ASN A 98 21.99 -4.30 8.94
C ASN A 98 23.15 -4.44 9.95
N GLU A 99 23.03 -3.86 11.14
CA GLU A 99 24.15 -3.72 12.07
C GLU A 99 24.00 -4.59 13.34
N MET A 100 22.76 -4.92 13.75
CA MET A 100 22.50 -5.56 15.05
C MET A 100 21.89 -6.96 14.88
N ASP A 101 20.85 -7.13 14.07
CA ASP A 101 20.11 -8.38 13.93
C ASP A 101 19.60 -8.60 12.50
N PRO A 102 20.36 -9.31 11.67
CA PRO A 102 19.99 -9.56 10.27
C PRO A 102 18.76 -10.46 10.13
N SER A 103 18.35 -11.17 11.19
CA SER A 103 17.17 -12.04 11.17
C SER A 103 15.84 -11.28 11.22
N LEU A 104 15.85 -9.97 11.63
CA LEU A 104 14.64 -9.15 11.70
C LEU A 104 13.98 -9.03 10.32
N THR A 105 12.68 -9.41 10.26
CA THR A 105 11.94 -9.47 8.99
C THR A 105 10.82 -8.43 8.93
N PHE A 106 10.82 -7.61 7.89
CA PHE A 106 9.79 -6.62 7.58
C PHE A 106 9.75 -6.32 6.09
N ARG A 107 8.61 -5.81 5.60
CA ARG A 107 8.46 -5.36 4.21
C ARG A 107 8.78 -3.88 4.09
N ARG A 108 9.42 -3.50 2.99
CA ARG A 108 9.69 -2.09 2.65
C ARG A 108 9.91 -1.95 1.16
N SER A 109 9.69 -0.76 0.60
CA SER A 109 9.95 -0.46 -0.82
C SER A 109 10.19 1.04 -1.03
N CYS A 110 9.15 1.87 -1.19
CA CYS A 110 9.22 3.24 -1.71
C CYS A 110 9.90 4.28 -0.80
N ARG A 111 9.87 4.13 0.53
CA ARG A 111 10.35 5.08 1.54
C ARG A 111 9.60 6.42 1.62
N GLU A 112 8.56 6.63 0.82
CA GLU A 112 7.83 7.90 0.67
C GLU A 112 6.31 7.77 0.93
N GLY A 113 5.88 6.67 1.52
CA GLY A 113 4.47 6.48 1.90
C GLY A 113 3.52 6.19 0.74
N ILE A 114 4.00 5.62 -0.39
CA ILE A 114 3.17 5.39 -1.58
C ILE A 114 2.86 3.91 -1.85
N CYS A 115 3.72 2.98 -1.42
CA CYS A 115 3.54 1.56 -1.74
C CYS A 115 2.78 0.76 -0.67
N GLY A 116 2.62 1.28 0.55
CA GLY A 116 1.94 0.59 1.66
C GLY A 116 2.71 -0.57 2.30
N SER A 117 3.87 -0.98 1.75
CA SER A 117 4.58 -2.21 2.15
C SER A 117 5.04 -2.21 3.62
N CYS A 118 5.42 -1.06 4.16
CA CYS A 118 5.94 -0.95 5.53
C CYS A 118 4.85 -0.63 6.56
N ALA A 119 3.60 -1.02 6.28
CA ALA A 119 2.50 -0.86 7.23
C ALA A 119 2.69 -1.77 8.44
N MET A 120 2.64 -1.17 9.63
CA MET A 120 2.79 -1.86 10.92
C MET A 120 2.18 -1.03 12.03
N ASN A 121 2.07 -1.59 13.24
CA ASN A 121 1.61 -0.86 14.42
C ASN A 121 2.83 -0.28 15.14
N ILE A 122 2.93 1.04 15.21
CA ILE A 122 4.01 1.77 15.85
C ILE A 122 3.43 2.57 17.02
N GLY A 123 3.84 2.24 18.25
CA GLY A 123 3.36 2.92 19.44
C GLY A 123 1.84 2.84 19.64
N GLY A 124 1.19 1.78 19.16
CA GLY A 124 -0.26 1.59 19.25
C GLY A 124 -1.05 2.14 18.06
N VAL A 125 -0.41 2.79 17.09
CA VAL A 125 -1.06 3.35 15.89
C VAL A 125 -0.64 2.57 14.65
N ASN A 126 -1.61 2.16 13.81
CA ASN A 126 -1.31 1.56 12.53
C ASN A 126 -0.90 2.64 11.53
N THR A 127 0.31 2.57 11.03
CA THR A 127 0.88 3.58 10.13
C THR A 127 1.99 2.97 9.26
N LEU A 128 2.63 3.80 8.44
CA LEU A 128 3.76 3.40 7.59
C LEU A 128 5.08 3.79 8.26
N ALA A 129 5.99 2.85 8.43
CA ALA A 129 7.27 3.10 9.08
C ALA A 129 8.14 4.14 8.33
N CYS A 130 8.00 4.25 7.01
CA CYS A 130 8.80 5.16 6.18
C CYS A 130 8.45 6.64 6.33
N ILE A 131 7.25 6.97 6.83
CA ILE A 131 6.80 8.35 7.07
C ILE A 131 6.54 8.64 8.55
N SER A 132 6.71 7.66 9.42
CA SER A 132 6.59 7.84 10.88
C SER A 132 7.92 8.33 11.45
N LYS A 133 7.92 9.55 11.97
CA LYS A 133 9.10 10.10 12.65
C LYS A 133 9.39 9.34 13.93
N ILE A 134 10.66 9.20 14.26
CA ILE A 134 11.08 8.62 15.53
C ILE A 134 10.72 9.60 16.65
N ASP A 135 9.99 9.11 17.65
CA ASP A 135 9.73 9.88 18.87
C ASP A 135 10.98 9.97 19.75
N THR A 136 11.46 11.17 19.99
CA THR A 136 12.67 11.45 20.78
C THR A 136 12.39 11.61 22.28
N SER A 137 11.17 11.37 22.76
CA SER A 137 10.75 11.59 24.17
C SER A 137 11.38 10.66 25.20
N GLY A 138 12.34 9.82 24.83
CA GLY A 138 13.01 8.87 25.75
C GLY A 138 12.19 7.60 26.06
N LYS A 139 10.88 7.56 25.73
CA LYS A 139 10.04 6.37 25.94
C LYS A 139 10.37 5.30 24.92
N THR A 140 10.31 4.02 25.35
CA THR A 140 10.44 2.87 24.43
C THR A 140 9.34 2.86 23.38
N THR A 141 9.71 2.81 22.11
CA THR A 141 8.76 2.68 21.01
C THR A 141 8.49 1.20 20.73
N LYS A 142 7.25 0.77 20.93
CA LYS A 142 6.83 -0.60 20.65
C LYS A 142 6.38 -0.74 19.20
N ILE A 143 6.87 -1.77 18.51
CA ILE A 143 6.53 -2.05 17.11
C ILE A 143 5.99 -3.47 16.99
N TYR A 144 4.80 -3.58 16.42
CA TYR A 144 4.10 -4.84 16.16
C TYR A 144 3.72 -4.96 14.68
N PRO A 145 3.45 -6.18 14.17
CA PRO A 145 2.77 -6.32 12.88
C PRO A 145 1.38 -5.70 12.95
N LEU A 146 0.72 -5.54 11.80
CA LEU A 146 -0.68 -5.10 11.75
C LEU A 146 -1.54 -6.03 12.60
N PRO A 147 -2.41 -5.50 13.50
CA PRO A 147 -3.17 -6.30 14.45
C PRO A 147 -4.23 -7.17 13.76
N HIS A 148 -4.55 -8.30 14.37
CA HIS A 148 -5.58 -9.26 13.90
C HIS A 148 -5.38 -9.77 12.47
N MET A 149 -4.14 -9.87 12.02
CA MET A 149 -3.75 -10.60 10.82
C MET A 149 -2.83 -11.75 11.20
N TYR A 150 -2.86 -12.83 10.44
CA TYR A 150 -1.87 -13.90 10.58
C TYR A 150 -0.47 -13.33 10.31
N VAL A 151 0.51 -13.76 11.09
CA VAL A 151 1.89 -13.31 10.93
C VAL A 151 2.66 -14.38 10.17
N VAL A 152 3.32 -13.98 9.10
CA VAL A 152 4.22 -14.85 8.34
C VAL A 152 5.54 -15.01 9.08
N LYS A 153 6.14 -13.90 9.52
CA LYS A 153 7.35 -13.82 10.35
C LYS A 153 7.52 -12.40 10.87
N ASP A 154 7.87 -12.24 12.14
CA ASP A 154 8.13 -10.93 12.78
C ASP A 154 7.07 -9.86 12.47
N LEU A 155 7.42 -8.84 11.68
CA LEU A 155 6.55 -7.72 11.31
C LEU A 155 5.83 -7.93 9.97
N VAL A 156 5.88 -9.12 9.39
CA VAL A 156 5.28 -9.45 8.10
C VAL A 156 3.93 -10.13 8.28
N PRO A 157 2.80 -9.43 8.05
CA PRO A 157 1.46 -10.03 8.08
C PRO A 157 1.16 -10.76 6.77
N ASP A 158 0.26 -11.75 6.85
CA ASP A 158 -0.35 -12.37 5.67
C ASP A 158 -1.47 -11.47 5.12
N MET A 159 -1.32 -11.05 3.87
CA MET A 159 -2.25 -10.15 3.19
C MET A 159 -3.18 -10.88 2.20
N ASN A 160 -3.08 -12.19 2.04
CA ASN A 160 -3.81 -12.92 0.99
C ASN A 160 -5.32 -12.72 1.13
N HIS A 161 -5.88 -12.95 2.31
CA HIS A 161 -7.32 -12.75 2.55
C HIS A 161 -7.79 -11.32 2.26
N PHE A 162 -6.99 -10.31 2.65
CA PHE A 162 -7.28 -8.91 2.36
C PHE A 162 -7.36 -8.64 0.84
N TYR A 163 -6.43 -9.22 0.06
CA TYR A 163 -6.46 -9.08 -1.40
C TYR A 163 -7.57 -9.88 -2.06
N GLU A 164 -7.97 -11.03 -1.51
CA GLU A 164 -9.15 -11.78 -1.96
C GLU A 164 -10.43 -10.96 -1.77
N GLN A 165 -10.60 -10.32 -0.62
CA GLN A 165 -11.70 -9.40 -0.37
C GLN A 165 -11.67 -8.21 -1.34
N TYR A 166 -10.50 -7.64 -1.62
CA TYR A 166 -10.37 -6.58 -2.63
C TYR A 166 -10.75 -7.08 -4.02
N ARG A 167 -10.31 -8.26 -4.41
CA ARG A 167 -10.67 -8.87 -5.69
C ARG A 167 -12.19 -9.11 -5.82
N SER A 168 -12.86 -9.45 -4.72
CA SER A 168 -14.30 -9.77 -4.71
C SER A 168 -15.18 -8.61 -5.16
N ILE A 169 -14.77 -7.37 -4.93
CA ILE A 169 -15.51 -6.18 -5.38
C ILE A 169 -15.30 -5.84 -6.86
N GLN A 170 -14.50 -6.63 -7.58
CA GLN A 170 -14.19 -6.43 -9.01
C GLN A 170 -13.66 -5.00 -9.26
N PRO A 171 -12.44 -4.67 -8.79
CA PRO A 171 -11.90 -3.30 -8.83
C PRO A 171 -11.39 -2.93 -10.23
N TRP A 172 -12.25 -2.99 -11.21
CA TRP A 172 -12.02 -2.59 -12.60
C TRP A 172 -13.29 -2.05 -13.20
N LEU A 173 -13.16 -1.24 -14.26
CA LEU A 173 -14.28 -0.64 -14.97
C LEU A 173 -15.16 -1.71 -15.63
N GLN A 174 -16.47 -1.61 -15.44
CA GLN A 174 -17.45 -2.50 -16.05
C GLN A 174 -18.49 -1.71 -16.86
N ARG A 175 -18.72 -2.15 -18.09
CA ARG A 175 -19.73 -1.55 -18.97
C ARG A 175 -20.64 -2.63 -19.53
N LYS A 176 -21.90 -2.26 -19.75
CA LYS A 176 -22.90 -3.12 -20.40
C LYS A 176 -22.60 -3.25 -21.90
N ASP A 177 -22.02 -2.20 -22.48
CA ASP A 177 -21.60 -2.15 -23.87
C ASP A 177 -20.10 -2.46 -23.97
N GLU A 178 -19.75 -3.72 -24.19
CA GLU A 178 -18.38 -4.18 -24.36
C GLU A 178 -17.73 -3.64 -25.65
N SER A 179 -18.53 -3.28 -26.68
CA SER A 179 -18.02 -2.71 -27.91
C SER A 179 -17.37 -1.33 -27.69
N SER A 180 -17.77 -0.64 -26.62
CA SER A 180 -17.16 0.63 -26.22
C SER A 180 -15.77 0.49 -25.60
N LEU A 181 -15.40 -0.71 -25.11
CA LEU A 181 -14.10 -1.05 -24.55
C LEU A 181 -13.12 -1.59 -25.60
N GLY A 182 -13.60 -1.75 -26.86
CA GLY A 182 -12.91 -2.49 -27.90
C GLY A 182 -11.50 -2.00 -28.21
N GLY A 183 -10.55 -2.92 -28.11
CA GLY A 183 -9.24 -2.88 -28.76
C GLY A 183 -8.23 -1.85 -28.27
N GLY A 184 -8.52 -1.02 -27.25
CA GLY A 184 -7.62 0.02 -26.78
C GLY A 184 -7.52 1.26 -27.69
N ASP A 185 -8.32 1.33 -28.75
CA ASP A 185 -8.34 2.46 -29.70
C ASP A 185 -9.34 3.55 -29.29
N LYS A 186 -10.20 3.26 -28.31
CA LYS A 186 -11.21 4.20 -27.83
C LYS A 186 -10.96 4.59 -26.38
N GLN A 187 -11.07 5.87 -26.09
CA GLN A 187 -11.00 6.45 -24.77
C GLN A 187 -12.42 6.76 -24.27
N LEU A 188 -12.74 6.35 -23.05
CA LEU A 188 -13.99 6.73 -22.38
C LEU A 188 -13.84 8.14 -21.80
N LEU A 189 -14.71 9.03 -22.20
CA LEU A 189 -14.71 10.42 -21.74
C LEU A 189 -15.33 10.52 -20.33
N GLN A 190 -14.89 11.51 -19.58
CA GLN A 190 -15.39 11.83 -18.25
C GLN A 190 -15.30 13.34 -18.04
N SER A 191 -16.33 13.95 -17.44
CA SER A 191 -16.27 15.36 -17.09
C SER A 191 -15.29 15.62 -15.93
N THR A 192 -14.82 16.84 -15.80
CA THR A 192 -13.93 17.26 -14.70
C THR A 192 -14.63 17.12 -13.34
N GLU A 193 -15.92 17.41 -13.28
CA GLU A 193 -16.78 17.29 -12.10
C GLU A 193 -16.94 15.82 -11.66
N ASP A 194 -17.15 14.91 -12.62
CA ASP A 194 -17.24 13.48 -12.32
C ASP A 194 -15.89 12.91 -11.90
N ARG A 195 -14.80 13.39 -12.51
CA ARG A 195 -13.45 13.00 -12.09
C ARG A 195 -13.16 13.44 -10.67
N ALA A 196 -13.57 14.66 -10.29
CA ALA A 196 -13.38 15.18 -8.94
C ALA A 196 -14.10 14.38 -7.86
N LYS A 197 -15.20 13.66 -8.18
CA LYS A 197 -15.89 12.75 -7.24
C LYS A 197 -15.01 11.58 -6.80
N LEU A 198 -13.98 11.24 -7.55
CA LEU A 198 -13.05 10.15 -7.21
C LEU A 198 -11.92 10.60 -6.28
N ASP A 199 -11.72 11.91 -6.08
CA ASP A 199 -10.69 12.44 -5.20
C ASP A 199 -10.97 12.04 -3.74
N GLY A 200 -9.92 11.65 -3.04
CA GLY A 200 -10.03 11.06 -1.71
C GLY A 200 -10.44 9.58 -1.66
N LEU A 201 -10.56 8.93 -2.82
CA LEU A 201 -10.90 7.51 -2.94
C LEU A 201 -9.81 6.71 -3.69
N TYR A 202 -9.42 7.19 -4.89
CA TYR A 202 -8.45 6.46 -5.75
C TYR A 202 -7.04 6.47 -5.19
N GLU A 203 -6.69 7.40 -4.31
CA GLU A 203 -5.37 7.51 -3.67
C GLU A 203 -5.08 6.42 -2.64
N CYS A 204 -6.03 5.53 -2.39
CA CYS A 204 -5.83 4.40 -1.50
C CYS A 204 -4.72 3.47 -2.01
N ILE A 205 -3.74 3.22 -1.14
CA ILE A 205 -2.55 2.41 -1.45
C ILE A 205 -2.68 0.96 -0.95
N LEU A 206 -3.86 0.54 -0.50
CA LEU A 206 -4.15 -0.82 -0.01
C LEU A 206 -3.18 -1.29 1.11
N CYS A 207 -2.76 -0.39 1.99
CA CYS A 207 -1.83 -0.71 3.09
C CYS A 207 -2.46 -1.47 4.26
N ALA A 208 -3.77 -1.64 4.28
CA ALA A 208 -4.57 -2.30 5.32
C ALA A 208 -4.54 -1.64 6.72
N CYS A 209 -3.88 -0.49 6.94
CA CYS A 209 -3.87 0.19 8.23
C CYS A 209 -5.28 0.44 8.78
N CYS A 210 -6.21 0.89 7.94
CA CYS A 210 -7.59 1.18 8.33
C CYS A 210 -8.40 -0.10 8.63
N SER A 211 -8.29 -1.15 7.84
CA SER A 211 -8.99 -2.42 8.04
C SER A 211 -8.53 -3.08 9.34
N THR A 212 -7.23 -3.13 9.59
CA THR A 212 -6.64 -3.72 10.79
C THR A 212 -6.78 -2.84 12.05
N SER A 213 -7.24 -1.61 11.94
CA SER A 213 -7.61 -0.76 13.09
C SER A 213 -9.10 -0.84 13.46
N CYS A 214 -9.89 -1.58 12.68
CA CYS A 214 -11.33 -1.66 12.85
C CYS A 214 -11.73 -2.86 13.71
N PRO A 215 -12.32 -2.67 14.92
CA PRO A 215 -12.75 -3.79 15.76
C PRO A 215 -13.75 -4.71 15.06
N SER A 216 -14.64 -4.17 14.23
CA SER A 216 -15.58 -4.98 13.44
C SER A 216 -14.87 -5.91 12.46
N TYR A 217 -13.75 -5.47 11.88
CA TYR A 217 -12.91 -6.31 11.02
C TYR A 217 -12.16 -7.37 11.82
N TRP A 218 -11.72 -7.07 13.04
CA TRP A 218 -11.07 -8.05 13.91
C TRP A 218 -11.96 -9.27 14.19
N TRP A 219 -13.26 -9.01 14.47
CA TRP A 219 -14.20 -10.05 14.88
C TRP A 219 -14.90 -10.75 13.71
N ASN A 220 -15.06 -10.08 12.57
CA ASN A 220 -15.80 -10.55 11.40
C ASN A 220 -15.00 -10.42 10.10
N GLY A 221 -13.67 -10.53 10.17
CA GLY A 221 -12.79 -10.36 9.00
C GLY A 221 -13.00 -11.37 7.88
N ASP A 222 -13.66 -12.49 8.19
CA ASP A 222 -14.06 -13.52 7.22
C ASP A 222 -15.17 -13.05 6.28
N ARG A 223 -16.08 -12.18 6.72
CA ARG A 223 -17.28 -11.76 5.98
C ARG A 223 -17.41 -10.25 5.80
N TYR A 224 -16.96 -9.46 6.74
CA TYR A 224 -16.94 -8.01 6.66
C TYR A 224 -15.78 -7.55 5.76
N LEU A 225 -16.07 -6.84 4.69
CA LEU A 225 -15.07 -6.42 3.71
C LEU A 225 -14.04 -5.41 4.25
N GLY A 226 -14.40 -4.72 5.32
CA GLY A 226 -13.51 -3.74 5.94
C GLY A 226 -13.42 -2.40 5.22
N PRO A 227 -12.86 -1.38 5.91
CA PRO A 227 -12.89 0.00 5.42
C PRO A 227 -12.18 0.24 4.10
N ALA A 228 -11.01 -0.38 3.87
CA ALA A 228 -10.25 -0.18 2.64
C ALA A 228 -11.00 -0.70 1.42
N VAL A 229 -11.49 -1.93 1.51
CA VAL A 229 -12.20 -2.59 0.40
C VAL A 229 -13.53 -1.89 0.12
N LEU A 230 -14.27 -1.48 1.15
CA LEU A 230 -15.52 -0.73 0.97
C LEU A 230 -15.28 0.65 0.37
N MET A 231 -14.22 1.37 0.75
CA MET A 231 -13.89 2.64 0.12
C MET A 231 -13.56 2.46 -1.36
N GLN A 232 -12.85 1.39 -1.71
CA GLN A 232 -12.57 1.05 -3.10
C GLN A 232 -13.83 0.59 -3.86
N ALA A 233 -14.75 -0.13 -3.21
CA ALA A 233 -16.05 -0.44 -3.81
C ALA A 233 -16.81 0.85 -4.15
N TYR A 234 -16.86 1.81 -3.23
CA TYR A 234 -17.50 3.11 -3.47
C TYR A 234 -16.85 3.86 -4.64
N ARG A 235 -15.52 3.85 -4.73
CA ARG A 235 -14.78 4.45 -5.84
C ARG A 235 -15.29 3.94 -7.21
N TRP A 236 -15.54 2.64 -7.35
CA TRP A 236 -16.07 2.06 -8.60
C TRP A 236 -17.56 2.29 -8.78
N ILE A 237 -18.34 2.29 -7.70
CA ILE A 237 -19.78 2.56 -7.74
C ILE A 237 -20.06 3.95 -8.29
N ILE A 238 -19.31 4.99 -7.88
CA ILE A 238 -19.56 6.38 -8.28
C ILE A 238 -18.83 6.80 -9.55
N ASP A 239 -17.96 5.98 -10.12
CA ASP A 239 -17.29 6.29 -11.38
C ASP A 239 -18.34 6.45 -12.48
N SER A 240 -18.43 7.64 -13.11
CA SER A 240 -19.44 7.94 -14.14
C SER A 240 -19.34 7.03 -15.35
N ARG A 241 -18.15 6.49 -15.62
CA ARG A 241 -17.89 5.57 -16.74
C ARG A 241 -18.35 4.14 -16.47
N ASP A 242 -18.56 3.77 -15.19
CA ASP A 242 -19.04 2.44 -14.80
C ASP A 242 -20.56 2.35 -14.89
N GLN A 243 -21.07 1.33 -15.59
CA GLN A 243 -22.50 1.14 -15.85
C GLN A 243 -23.12 0.03 -15.01
N THR A 244 -22.38 -0.59 -14.07
CA THR A 244 -22.83 -1.76 -13.31
C THR A 244 -23.12 -1.45 -11.85
N THR A 245 -23.52 -0.23 -11.53
CA THR A 245 -23.77 0.24 -10.16
C THR A 245 -24.71 -0.68 -9.37
N GLU A 246 -25.82 -1.12 -9.95
CA GLU A 246 -26.79 -2.00 -9.30
C GLU A 246 -26.17 -3.36 -8.94
N ALA A 247 -25.47 -3.98 -9.90
CA ALA A 247 -24.80 -5.25 -9.68
C ALA A 247 -23.69 -5.16 -8.62
N ARG A 248 -23.00 -4.00 -8.52
CA ARG A 248 -22.03 -3.75 -7.45
C ARG A 248 -22.70 -3.60 -6.08
N LEU A 249 -23.82 -2.89 -6.02
CA LEU A 249 -24.59 -2.73 -4.78
C LEU A 249 -25.22 -4.04 -4.33
N ASP A 250 -25.70 -4.88 -5.26
CA ASP A 250 -26.28 -6.19 -4.95
C ASP A 250 -25.29 -7.11 -4.21
N LYS A 251 -24.01 -7.05 -4.57
CA LYS A 251 -22.93 -7.80 -3.87
C LYS A 251 -22.71 -7.34 -2.44
N LEU A 252 -23.19 -6.15 -2.07
CA LEU A 252 -22.97 -5.53 -0.77
C LEU A 252 -24.24 -5.55 0.11
N LYS A 253 -25.37 -6.07 -0.38
CA LYS A 253 -26.66 -6.06 0.35
C LYS A 253 -26.73 -7.02 1.53
N ASP A 254 -25.83 -7.99 1.62
CA ASP A 254 -25.84 -8.94 2.72
C ASP A 254 -25.57 -8.27 4.08
N PRO A 255 -25.98 -8.90 5.20
CA PRO A 255 -25.89 -8.28 6.52
C PRO A 255 -24.47 -8.15 7.07
N PHE A 256 -23.45 -8.69 6.37
CA PHE A 256 -22.07 -8.69 6.84
C PHE A 256 -21.16 -7.75 6.04
N SER A 257 -21.23 -7.73 4.72
CA SER A 257 -20.26 -7.03 3.85
C SER A 257 -20.10 -5.55 4.17
N VAL A 258 -21.21 -4.81 4.39
CA VAL A 258 -21.21 -3.38 4.71
C VAL A 258 -21.72 -3.12 6.12
N TYR A 259 -22.78 -3.84 6.53
CA TYR A 259 -23.56 -3.47 7.72
C TYR A 259 -22.86 -3.77 9.06
N ARG A 260 -21.73 -4.49 9.05
CA ARG A 260 -20.87 -4.61 10.24
C ARG A 260 -20.04 -3.35 10.54
N CYS A 261 -20.13 -2.33 9.69
CA CYS A 261 -19.59 -1.02 10.03
C CYS A 261 -20.48 -0.30 11.04
N HIS A 262 -19.96 -0.08 12.25
CA HIS A 262 -20.61 0.63 13.35
C HIS A 262 -20.15 2.09 13.50
N THR A 263 -19.48 2.64 12.48
CA THR A 263 -19.04 4.04 12.42
C THR A 263 -18.11 4.45 13.58
N ILE A 264 -17.21 3.56 13.99
CA ILE A 264 -16.23 3.80 15.06
C ILE A 264 -15.19 4.86 14.66
N MET A 265 -14.95 5.04 13.34
CA MET A 265 -14.06 6.04 12.72
C MET A 265 -12.56 5.86 12.98
N ASN A 266 -12.10 4.75 13.55
CA ASN A 266 -10.67 4.44 13.66
C ASN A 266 -9.99 4.39 12.29
N CYS A 267 -10.70 3.88 11.27
CA CYS A 267 -10.21 3.79 9.90
C CYS A 267 -9.78 5.14 9.30
N THR A 268 -10.56 6.19 9.58
CA THR A 268 -10.27 7.55 9.10
C THR A 268 -9.09 8.17 9.85
N LYS A 269 -9.02 7.95 11.18
CA LYS A 269 -7.93 8.50 12.01
C LYS A 269 -6.57 7.88 11.70
N THR A 270 -6.56 6.59 11.36
CA THR A 270 -5.32 5.82 11.17
C THR A 270 -4.80 5.86 9.73
N CYS A 271 -5.56 6.38 8.77
CA CYS A 271 -5.16 6.36 7.36
C CYS A 271 -3.92 7.22 7.12
N PRO A 272 -2.78 6.63 6.68
CA PRO A 272 -1.55 7.38 6.46
C PRO A 272 -1.62 8.33 5.25
N LYS A 273 -2.65 8.18 4.40
CA LYS A 273 -2.94 9.06 3.26
C LYS A 273 -3.99 10.12 3.59
N GLY A 274 -4.50 10.18 4.83
CA GLY A 274 -5.52 11.15 5.22
C GLY A 274 -6.89 10.94 4.58
N LEU A 275 -7.18 9.75 4.05
CA LEU A 275 -8.45 9.42 3.41
C LEU A 275 -9.55 9.16 4.43
N ASN A 276 -10.81 9.19 3.96
CA ASN A 276 -11.98 8.99 4.82
C ASN A 276 -12.82 7.76 4.41
N PRO A 277 -12.40 6.54 4.78
CA PRO A 277 -13.17 5.34 4.50
C PRO A 277 -14.56 5.34 5.17
N GLY A 278 -14.68 5.95 6.35
CA GLY A 278 -15.95 6.03 7.07
C GLY A 278 -17.03 6.78 6.29
N ARG A 279 -16.66 7.90 5.63
CA ARG A 279 -17.56 8.65 4.74
C ARG A 279 -17.98 7.79 3.54
N ALA A 280 -17.04 7.13 2.88
CA ALA A 280 -17.33 6.27 1.73
C ALA A 280 -18.34 5.16 2.09
N ILE A 281 -18.16 4.51 3.24
CA ILE A 281 -19.11 3.49 3.73
C ILE A 281 -20.50 4.08 4.01
N ALA A 282 -20.56 5.28 4.58
CA ALA A 282 -21.83 5.96 4.80
C ALA A 282 -22.58 6.24 3.48
N GLU A 283 -21.87 6.67 2.45
CA GLU A 283 -22.47 6.89 1.13
C GLU A 283 -22.95 5.57 0.49
N ILE A 284 -22.20 4.46 0.61
CA ILE A 284 -22.69 3.13 0.18
C ILE A 284 -24.01 2.80 0.89
N LYS A 285 -24.10 3.01 2.20
CA LYS A 285 -25.32 2.73 2.96
C LYS A 285 -26.51 3.57 2.49
N LYS A 286 -26.29 4.84 2.13
CA LYS A 286 -27.35 5.70 1.56
C LYS A 286 -27.83 5.18 0.20
N LEU A 287 -26.92 4.72 -0.65
CA LEU A 287 -27.25 4.12 -1.94
C LEU A 287 -28.05 2.82 -1.76
N LEU A 288 -27.62 1.94 -0.84
CA LEU A 288 -28.32 0.68 -0.53
C LEU A 288 -29.71 0.90 0.07
N ALA A 289 -29.91 1.97 0.84
CA ALA A 289 -31.19 2.34 1.43
C ALA A 289 -32.12 3.09 0.45
N GLY A 290 -31.67 3.40 -0.77
CA GLY A 290 -32.43 4.19 -1.73
C GLY A 290 -32.59 5.67 -1.38
N ILE A 291 -31.87 6.16 -0.35
CA ILE A 291 -31.86 7.57 0.07
C ILE A 291 -31.08 8.45 -0.91
N ALA A 292 -30.07 7.88 -1.52
CA ALA A 292 -29.27 8.54 -2.54
C ALA A 292 -29.24 7.67 -3.81
N GLN A 293 -28.98 8.31 -4.94
CA GLN A 293 -28.79 7.64 -6.23
C GLN A 293 -27.47 8.14 -6.85
N LYS A 294 -26.85 7.31 -7.70
CA LYS A 294 -25.71 7.75 -8.52
C LYS A 294 -26.22 8.80 -9.49
N GLY A 295 -25.54 9.94 -9.56
CA GLY A 295 -25.86 10.97 -10.57
C GLY A 295 -25.59 10.49 -11.99
N GLU A 296 -26.34 11.06 -12.92
CA GLU A 296 -26.08 10.85 -14.35
C GLU A 296 -24.69 11.37 -14.72
N PRO A 297 -24.01 10.73 -15.70
CA PRO A 297 -22.73 11.21 -16.21
C PRO A 297 -22.83 12.63 -16.75
N GLY A 298 -21.92 13.52 -16.34
CA GLY A 298 -21.85 14.87 -16.90
C GLY A 298 -21.33 14.91 -18.35
N LEU A 299 -20.60 13.89 -18.75
CA LEU A 299 -20.14 13.66 -20.10
C LEU A 299 -20.10 12.14 -20.37
N GLU A 300 -20.82 11.69 -21.37
CA GLU A 300 -20.80 10.31 -21.83
C GLU A 300 -20.37 10.24 -23.30
N GLY A 301 -19.50 9.33 -23.62
CA GLY A 301 -19.03 9.15 -24.99
C GLY A 301 -17.65 8.49 -25.06
N THR A 302 -17.21 8.27 -26.30
CA THR A 302 -15.88 7.76 -26.61
C THR A 302 -15.16 8.68 -27.59
N ALA A 303 -13.84 8.81 -27.45
CA ALA A 303 -12.98 9.44 -28.42
C ALA A 303 -12.00 8.41 -28.99
N THR A 304 -11.72 8.48 -30.30
CA THR A 304 -10.70 7.64 -30.93
C THR A 304 -9.30 8.19 -30.58
N ILE A 305 -8.42 7.31 -30.12
CA ILE A 305 -7.02 7.67 -29.88
C ILE A 305 -6.33 7.71 -31.25
N THR A 306 -6.03 8.90 -31.72
CA THR A 306 -5.14 9.07 -32.88
C THR A 306 -3.72 8.76 -32.42
N ARG A 307 -3.15 7.66 -32.92
CA ARG A 307 -1.71 7.39 -32.74
C ARG A 307 -0.94 8.41 -33.59
N ALA A 308 -0.17 9.26 -32.94
CA ALA A 308 0.77 10.17 -33.59
C ALA A 308 1.96 9.39 -34.17
#